data_934c1d6a723733bc5903804af4c8feda
#
_entry.id   934c1d6a723733bc5903804af4c8feda
#
_cell.length_a   1.000
_cell.length_b   1.000
_cell.length_c   1.000
_cell.angle_alpha   90.00
_cell.angle_beta   90.00
_cell.angle_gamma   90.00
#
_symmetry.space_group_name_H-M   'P 1'
#
loop_
_entity.id
_entity.type
_entity.pdbx_description
1 polymer ?
#
loop_
_entity_poly.entity_id
_entity_poly.type
_entity_poly.pdbx_seq_one_letter_code
_entity_poly.pdbx_strand_id
1 'polypeptide(L)'
;MKLLLLCALSGCLTATAQQTPLPAGTHDPDAPVTPPSTLSSAKPTGIAPELAAAEDKIESHEYDAARPGLVGYLQQHPADARALFDLGFVEDSTGQQEAAERDYRRAIAADPKQFESHAALGLLYAQTNRADKAQPELETASQLEPANHDQAAKAQVWRSLAQLQLASDPAAAKQSLLKALQLVPGSDTPADLVLTGQIAEANDDPDDAITAYQRALAADPGSAGATSGLAHVLLRQKKPQEAEPLLRAAIVKHPEDAGLVAQLATTLSAEGNDAEAITTLEKLHQLQPANTAVSGMLADAYLRTGAPDKAAPLLAEAVQAAPNNARLLTDYGQSLIYTKQFAAAVPVLERAAAAEPKNEEAWGGLAFAHSQLHQDQQVLKDLAARQKIVADTPETLFLWATSYDNLHQVTQAAGYYERFLAAANGKYPNEEWQAKHRLVTLGHSH
;
A
#
# COMPACT_ATOMS: atom_id res chain seq x y z
N MET A 1 -39.52 -5.08 -4.50
CA MET A 1 -39.10 -6.41 -4.94
C MET A 1 -37.66 -6.48 -5.49
N LYS A 2 -37.12 -5.45 -6.13
CA LYS A 2 -35.78 -5.49 -6.76
C LYS A 2 -34.62 -4.95 -5.87
N LEU A 3 -34.89 -4.23 -4.80
CA LEU A 3 -33.86 -3.59 -3.96
C LEU A 3 -33.31 -4.52 -2.86
N LEU A 4 -34.11 -5.42 -2.33
CA LEU A 4 -33.71 -6.33 -1.25
C LEU A 4 -32.74 -7.43 -1.69
N LEU A 5 -32.84 -7.90 -2.93
CA LEU A 5 -31.87 -8.85 -3.47
C LEU A 5 -30.49 -8.21 -3.73
N LEU A 6 -30.46 -6.92 -4.03
CA LEU A 6 -29.23 -6.15 -4.23
C LEU A 6 -28.47 -5.90 -2.92
N CYS A 7 -29.19 -5.58 -1.84
CA CYS A 7 -28.54 -5.37 -0.52
C CYS A 7 -27.96 -6.64 0.09
N ALA A 8 -28.44 -7.82 -0.35
CA ALA A 8 -27.98 -9.08 0.21
C ALA A 8 -26.85 -9.72 -0.61
N LEU A 9 -26.60 -9.26 -1.85
CA LEU A 9 -25.41 -9.61 -2.62
C LEU A 9 -24.17 -8.79 -2.21
N SER A 10 -24.37 -7.57 -1.70
CA SER A 10 -23.41 -6.95 -0.81
C SER A 10 -23.52 -7.68 0.53
N GLY A 11 -22.88 -8.83 0.64
CA GLY A 11 -22.65 -9.47 1.92
C GLY A 11 -22.16 -8.38 2.85
N CYS A 12 -22.72 -8.33 4.07
CA CYS A 12 -22.16 -7.47 5.11
C CYS A 12 -20.69 -7.32 4.83
N LEU A 13 -20.28 -6.15 4.42
CA LEU A 13 -18.91 -5.73 4.47
C LEU A 13 -18.52 -5.84 5.95
N THR A 14 -18.31 -7.09 6.42
CA THR A 14 -17.23 -7.29 7.33
C THR A 14 -16.08 -6.78 6.52
N ALA A 15 -15.70 -5.54 6.80
CA ALA A 15 -14.41 -5.05 6.44
C ALA A 15 -13.40 -6.05 7.02
N THR A 16 -13.19 -7.15 6.31
CA THR A 16 -11.87 -7.66 6.21
C THR A 16 -11.18 -6.50 5.52
N ALA A 17 -10.61 -5.64 6.34
CA ALA A 17 -9.53 -4.80 5.92
C ALA A 17 -8.52 -5.75 5.28
N GLN A 18 -8.77 -6.10 4.02
CA GLN A 18 -7.70 -6.52 3.16
C GLN A 18 -6.81 -5.31 3.16
N GLN A 19 -5.76 -5.45 3.91
CA GLN A 19 -4.64 -4.56 3.96
C GLN A 19 -4.34 -4.17 2.51
N THR A 20 -4.82 -3.02 2.08
CA THR A 20 -4.06 -2.30 1.09
C THR A 20 -2.69 -2.24 1.72
N PRO A 21 -1.64 -2.79 1.11
CA PRO A 21 -0.31 -2.53 1.60
C PRO A 21 -0.27 -1.02 1.78
N LEU A 22 0.03 -0.59 3.01
CA LEU A 22 0.40 0.80 3.26
C LEU A 22 1.32 1.16 2.11
N PRO A 23 1.12 2.28 1.42
CA PRO A 23 2.09 2.73 0.43
C PRO A 23 3.43 2.60 1.12
N ALA A 24 4.33 1.83 0.55
CA ALA A 24 5.63 1.49 1.09
C ALA A 24 6.21 2.75 1.67
N GLY A 25 6.46 2.76 2.97
CA GLY A 25 6.66 3.85 3.88
C GLY A 25 6.72 5.19 3.18
N THR A 26 5.85 6.12 3.53
CA THR A 26 6.01 7.51 3.10
C THR A 26 7.42 7.89 3.49
N HIS A 27 8.32 7.75 2.55
CA HIS A 27 9.62 8.36 2.61
C HIS A 27 9.29 9.83 2.80
N ASP A 28 9.62 10.37 3.97
CA ASP A 28 9.56 11.80 4.15
C ASP A 28 10.47 12.39 3.07
N PRO A 29 9.92 12.97 1.98
CA PRO A 29 10.74 13.47 0.89
C PRO A 29 11.61 14.65 1.34
N ASP A 30 11.35 15.20 2.54
CA ASP A 30 12.06 16.32 3.13
C ASP A 30 13.06 15.89 4.23
N ALA A 31 13.13 14.61 4.59
CA ALA A 31 14.22 14.14 5.42
C ALA A 31 15.50 14.10 4.55
N PRO A 32 16.47 15.00 4.74
CA PRO A 32 17.70 14.94 3.98
C PRO A 32 18.45 13.67 4.40
N VAL A 33 18.34 12.62 3.58
CA VAL A 33 19.24 11.48 3.63
C VAL A 33 20.57 12.02 3.10
N THR A 34 21.29 12.72 3.95
CA THR A 34 22.66 13.08 3.64
C THR A 34 23.44 11.79 3.52
N PRO A 35 24.06 11.51 2.35
CA PRO A 35 25.03 10.43 2.27
C PRO A 35 26.06 10.62 3.39
N PRO A 36 26.63 9.54 3.95
CA PRO A 36 27.57 9.67 5.05
C PRO A 36 28.68 10.64 4.65
N SER A 37 28.75 11.79 5.30
CA SER A 37 29.83 12.75 5.11
C SER A 37 31.08 12.16 5.75
N THR A 38 31.75 11.29 5.03
CA THR A 38 32.92 10.53 5.52
C THR A 38 34.22 11.27 5.35
N LEU A 39 34.10 12.60 5.21
CA LEU A 39 35.31 13.40 5.17
C LEU A 39 35.82 13.63 6.60
N SER A 40 36.69 12.75 6.97
CA SER A 40 37.43 12.78 8.23
C SER A 40 38.18 14.08 8.42
N SER A 41 38.08 14.66 9.62
CA SER A 41 38.97 15.71 10.10
C SER A 41 40.46 15.26 10.27
N ALA A 42 40.74 13.96 10.15
CA ALA A 42 42.09 13.40 10.16
C ALA A 42 42.47 12.98 8.74
N LYS A 43 43.06 13.90 7.97
CA LYS A 43 43.67 13.56 6.68
C LYS A 43 44.78 12.55 6.90
N PRO A 44 44.77 11.39 6.24
CA PRO A 44 45.90 10.46 6.31
C PRO A 44 47.18 11.18 5.84
N THR A 45 48.25 11.01 6.54
CA THR A 45 49.59 11.50 6.13
C THR A 45 49.97 10.81 4.83
N GLY A 46 50.08 11.58 3.71
CA GLY A 46 50.54 11.07 2.42
C GLY A 46 49.53 11.12 1.27
N ILE A 47 48.39 11.80 1.41
CA ILE A 47 47.44 12.03 0.30
C ILE A 47 48.09 12.95 -0.74
N ALA A 48 47.87 12.66 -2.02
CA ALA A 48 48.28 13.55 -3.11
C ALA A 48 47.67 14.95 -2.92
N PRO A 49 48.45 16.04 -3.11
CA PRO A 49 47.93 17.40 -2.88
C PRO A 49 46.69 17.74 -3.72
N GLU A 50 46.59 17.19 -4.91
CA GLU A 50 45.45 17.38 -5.83
C GLU A 50 44.16 16.76 -5.27
N LEU A 51 44.26 15.57 -4.69
CA LEU A 51 43.13 14.89 -4.05
C LEU A 51 42.71 15.63 -2.78
N ALA A 52 43.69 16.01 -1.95
CA ALA A 52 43.43 16.79 -0.73
C ALA A 52 42.73 18.12 -1.03
N ALA A 53 43.10 18.81 -2.10
CA ALA A 53 42.45 20.06 -2.51
C ALA A 53 41.03 19.84 -3.03
N ALA A 54 40.72 18.68 -3.62
CA ALA A 54 39.35 18.33 -4.01
C ALA A 54 38.49 17.98 -2.77
N GLU A 55 39.04 17.25 -1.81
CA GLU A 55 38.39 16.93 -0.55
C GLU A 55 38.08 18.20 0.28
N ASP A 56 38.97 19.19 0.34
CA ASP A 56 38.72 20.48 0.98
C ASP A 56 37.48 21.18 0.39
N LYS A 57 37.28 21.07 -0.92
CA LYS A 57 36.09 21.62 -1.60
C LYS A 57 34.84 20.83 -1.28
N ILE A 58 34.91 19.50 -1.19
CA ILE A 58 33.77 18.68 -0.77
C ILE A 58 33.37 19.02 0.67
N GLU A 59 34.36 19.17 1.59
CA GLU A 59 34.10 19.61 2.98
C GLU A 59 33.40 20.99 3.03
N SER A 60 33.74 21.86 2.08
CA SER A 60 33.14 23.19 1.92
C SER A 60 31.80 23.18 1.15
N HIS A 61 31.28 22.01 0.78
CA HIS A 61 30.10 21.83 -0.09
C HIS A 61 30.22 22.47 -1.49
N GLU A 62 31.46 22.70 -1.96
CA GLU A 62 31.75 23.23 -3.28
C GLU A 62 31.89 22.11 -4.33
N TYR A 63 30.83 21.31 -4.49
CA TYR A 63 30.84 20.07 -5.29
C TYR A 63 31.23 20.27 -6.74
N ASP A 64 30.68 21.31 -7.42
CA ASP A 64 31.01 21.63 -8.79
C ASP A 64 32.48 22.02 -8.95
N ALA A 65 33.10 22.63 -7.93
CA ALA A 65 34.48 23.00 -7.94
C ALA A 65 35.44 21.83 -7.60
N ALA A 66 34.95 20.83 -6.87
CA ALA A 66 35.70 19.60 -6.53
C ALA A 66 35.87 18.68 -7.73
N ARG A 67 34.81 18.51 -8.54
CA ARG A 67 34.71 17.54 -9.63
C ARG A 67 35.88 17.60 -10.64
N PRO A 68 36.28 18.76 -11.20
CA PRO A 68 37.40 18.81 -12.13
C PRO A 68 38.71 18.30 -11.55
N GLY A 69 38.97 18.59 -10.26
CA GLY A 69 40.16 18.10 -9.57
C GLY A 69 40.19 16.57 -9.46
N LEU A 70 39.07 15.98 -9.04
CA LEU A 70 38.90 14.51 -8.95
C LEU A 70 39.06 13.83 -10.31
N VAL A 71 38.41 14.36 -11.34
CA VAL A 71 38.52 13.82 -12.71
C VAL A 71 39.96 13.90 -13.22
N GLY A 72 40.67 15.03 -12.98
CA GLY A 72 42.07 15.19 -13.37
C GLY A 72 42.99 14.20 -12.63
N TYR A 73 42.78 14.02 -11.33
CA TYR A 73 43.53 13.06 -10.53
C TYR A 73 43.30 11.61 -11.00
N LEU A 74 42.06 11.23 -11.26
CA LEU A 74 41.72 9.89 -11.70
C LEU A 74 42.22 9.54 -13.13
N GLN A 75 42.59 10.52 -13.97
CA GLN A 75 43.28 10.25 -15.23
C GLN A 75 44.65 9.62 -15.00
N GLN A 76 45.32 10.00 -13.91
CA GLN A 76 46.63 9.47 -13.57
C GLN A 76 46.53 8.27 -12.60
N HIS A 77 45.44 8.20 -11.82
CA HIS A 77 45.21 7.19 -10.79
C HIS A 77 43.83 6.54 -10.97
N PRO A 78 43.57 5.81 -12.09
CA PRO A 78 42.23 5.37 -12.48
C PRO A 78 41.58 4.31 -11.56
N ALA A 79 42.37 3.72 -10.66
CA ALA A 79 41.92 2.70 -9.69
C ALA A 79 42.08 3.16 -8.23
N ASP A 80 42.18 4.46 -7.99
CA ASP A 80 42.19 4.99 -6.61
C ASP A 80 40.76 4.95 -6.06
N ALA A 81 40.50 4.00 -5.16
CA ALA A 81 39.15 3.74 -4.61
C ALA A 81 38.58 4.96 -3.86
N ARG A 82 39.44 5.72 -3.15
CA ARG A 82 39.02 6.91 -2.43
C ARG A 82 38.58 8.02 -3.37
N ALA A 83 39.41 8.33 -4.36
CA ALA A 83 39.06 9.34 -5.35
C ALA A 83 37.85 8.98 -6.20
N LEU A 84 37.64 7.68 -6.50
CA LEU A 84 36.43 7.18 -7.17
C LEU A 84 35.20 7.32 -6.30
N PHE A 85 35.31 7.04 -5.00
CA PHE A 85 34.24 7.28 -4.04
C PHE A 85 33.91 8.78 -3.94
N ASP A 86 34.90 9.64 -3.79
CA ASP A 86 34.71 11.10 -3.70
C ASP A 86 34.04 11.67 -4.95
N LEU A 87 34.42 11.16 -6.15
CA LEU A 87 33.75 11.54 -7.40
C LEU A 87 32.30 11.10 -7.42
N GLY A 88 32.01 9.85 -7.04
CA GLY A 88 30.64 9.33 -6.91
C GLY A 88 29.82 10.14 -5.92
N PHE A 89 30.41 10.54 -4.78
CA PHE A 89 29.75 11.37 -3.77
C PHE A 89 29.39 12.78 -4.30
N VAL A 90 30.31 13.40 -5.04
CA VAL A 90 30.05 14.69 -5.71
C VAL A 90 28.93 14.57 -6.73
N GLU A 91 28.92 13.50 -7.52
CA GLU A 91 27.89 13.26 -8.53
C GLU A 91 26.53 12.97 -7.90
N ASP A 92 26.48 12.22 -6.80
CA ASP A 92 25.26 11.97 -6.05
C ASP A 92 24.71 13.27 -5.44
N SER A 93 25.57 14.04 -4.77
CA SER A 93 25.22 15.34 -4.16
C SER A 93 24.73 16.39 -5.18
N THR A 94 25.11 16.24 -6.46
CA THR A 94 24.65 17.09 -7.57
C THR A 94 23.53 16.48 -8.40
N GLY A 95 22.91 15.38 -7.93
CA GLY A 95 21.76 14.72 -8.56
C GLY A 95 22.10 13.87 -9.80
N GLN A 96 23.41 13.60 -10.05
CA GLN A 96 23.86 12.79 -11.19
C GLN A 96 23.92 11.30 -10.81
N GLN A 97 22.79 10.73 -10.43
CA GLN A 97 22.67 9.39 -9.83
C GLN A 97 23.30 8.26 -10.66
N GLU A 98 23.14 8.30 -12.00
CA GLU A 98 23.74 7.26 -12.88
C GLU A 98 25.28 7.34 -12.90
N ALA A 99 25.84 8.53 -12.84
CA ALA A 99 27.27 8.72 -12.76
C ALA A 99 27.80 8.27 -11.38
N ALA A 100 27.13 8.66 -10.31
CA ALA A 100 27.43 8.23 -8.94
C ALA A 100 27.43 6.70 -8.81
N GLU A 101 26.38 6.02 -9.30
CA GLU A 101 26.32 4.55 -9.33
C GLU A 101 27.53 3.93 -10.01
N ARG A 102 27.91 4.46 -11.17
CA ARG A 102 29.05 3.96 -11.92
C ARG A 102 30.36 4.11 -11.14
N ASP A 103 30.58 5.27 -10.52
CA ASP A 103 31.85 5.55 -9.88
C ASP A 103 31.95 4.92 -8.49
N TYR A 104 30.85 4.77 -7.74
CA TYR A 104 30.80 3.91 -6.55
C TYR A 104 31.12 2.44 -6.88
N ARG A 105 30.59 1.89 -7.97
CA ARG A 105 30.92 0.52 -8.39
C ARG A 105 32.41 0.38 -8.78
N ARG A 106 32.99 1.39 -9.39
CA ARG A 106 34.42 1.41 -9.67
C ARG A 106 35.26 1.46 -8.41
N ALA A 107 34.84 2.25 -7.41
CA ALA A 107 35.47 2.29 -6.11
C ALA A 107 35.44 0.93 -5.40
N ILE A 108 34.29 0.24 -5.38
CA ILE A 108 34.13 -1.12 -4.87
C ILE A 108 35.04 -2.12 -5.64
N ALA A 109 35.13 -1.99 -6.97
CA ALA A 109 35.99 -2.86 -7.75
C ALA A 109 37.50 -2.64 -7.45
N ALA A 110 37.88 -1.40 -7.10
CA ALA A 110 39.25 -1.05 -6.69
C ALA A 110 39.57 -1.47 -5.24
N ASP A 111 38.61 -1.28 -4.30
CA ASP A 111 38.70 -1.76 -2.94
C ASP A 111 37.37 -2.36 -2.44
N PRO A 112 37.19 -3.69 -2.51
CA PRO A 112 35.99 -4.36 -2.07
C PRO A 112 35.76 -4.31 -0.53
N LYS A 113 36.65 -3.74 0.22
CA LYS A 113 36.52 -3.59 1.68
C LYS A 113 36.25 -2.15 2.11
N GLN A 114 36.09 -1.24 1.19
CA GLN A 114 35.79 0.15 1.50
C GLN A 114 34.33 0.27 1.94
N PHE A 115 34.11 0.52 3.24
CA PHE A 115 32.77 0.70 3.85
C PHE A 115 31.97 1.76 3.11
N GLU A 116 32.58 2.91 2.86
CA GLU A 116 31.94 4.12 2.35
C GLU A 116 31.29 3.89 0.98
N SER A 117 31.98 3.16 0.10
CA SER A 117 31.47 2.88 -1.26
C SER A 117 30.27 1.93 -1.25
N HIS A 118 30.31 0.88 -0.44
CA HIS A 118 29.16 -0.03 -0.26
C HIS A 118 27.99 0.68 0.41
N ALA A 119 28.25 1.47 1.45
CA ALA A 119 27.23 2.24 2.15
C ALA A 119 26.54 3.24 1.20
N ALA A 120 27.32 4.05 0.48
CA ALA A 120 26.78 5.06 -0.45
C ALA A 120 26.01 4.43 -1.60
N LEU A 121 26.54 3.38 -2.22
CA LEU A 121 25.83 2.67 -3.29
C LEU A 121 24.54 2.03 -2.80
N GLY A 122 24.56 1.41 -1.63
CA GLY A 122 23.38 0.82 -1.02
C GLY A 122 22.31 1.86 -0.68
N LEU A 123 22.69 3.01 -0.13
CA LEU A 123 21.79 4.13 0.15
C LEU A 123 21.22 4.72 -1.14
N LEU A 124 22.03 4.92 -2.18
CA LEU A 124 21.59 5.38 -3.49
C LEU A 124 20.53 4.42 -4.10
N TYR A 125 20.74 3.11 -3.97
CA TYR A 125 19.76 2.13 -4.41
C TYR A 125 18.45 2.18 -3.60
N ALA A 126 18.56 2.34 -2.28
CA ALA A 126 17.39 2.48 -1.41
C ALA A 126 16.57 3.73 -1.77
N GLN A 127 17.22 4.88 -1.95
CA GLN A 127 16.58 6.15 -2.36
C GLN A 127 15.90 6.05 -3.74
N THR A 128 16.47 5.28 -4.65
CA THR A 128 15.93 5.08 -6.00
C THR A 128 14.98 3.88 -6.10
N ASN A 129 14.48 3.38 -4.97
CA ASN A 129 13.52 2.27 -4.84
C ASN A 129 13.98 0.96 -5.51
N ARG A 130 15.30 0.69 -5.46
CA ARG A 130 15.93 -0.53 -5.98
C ARG A 130 16.36 -1.44 -4.83
N ALA A 131 15.39 -1.88 -4.03
CA ALA A 131 15.60 -2.63 -2.80
C ALA A 131 16.42 -3.92 -2.99
N ASP A 132 16.21 -4.61 -4.12
CA ASP A 132 16.94 -5.82 -4.53
C ASP A 132 18.45 -5.60 -4.66
N LYS A 133 18.87 -4.39 -5.05
CA LYS A 133 20.28 -3.98 -5.16
C LYS A 133 20.80 -3.32 -3.89
N ALA A 134 19.93 -2.61 -3.17
CA ALA A 134 20.30 -1.91 -1.95
C ALA A 134 20.70 -2.88 -0.84
N GLN A 135 19.92 -3.92 -0.63
CA GLN A 135 20.11 -4.83 0.47
C GLN A 135 21.50 -5.50 0.48
N PRO A 136 22.01 -6.13 -0.58
CA PRO A 136 23.31 -6.78 -0.57
C PRO A 136 24.49 -5.80 -0.33
N GLU A 137 24.38 -4.57 -0.84
CA GLU A 137 25.42 -3.56 -0.61
C GLU A 137 25.44 -3.07 0.85
N LEU A 138 24.26 -2.81 1.42
CA LEU A 138 24.14 -2.43 2.83
C LEU A 138 24.50 -3.58 3.77
N GLU A 139 24.18 -4.83 3.45
CA GLU A 139 24.63 -6.00 4.21
C GLU A 139 26.15 -6.09 4.22
N THR A 140 26.80 -5.88 3.07
CA THR A 140 28.26 -5.84 2.98
C THR A 140 28.82 -4.70 3.81
N ALA A 141 28.30 -3.47 3.67
CA ALA A 141 28.72 -2.33 4.47
C ALA A 141 28.56 -2.60 5.97
N SER A 142 27.48 -3.26 6.39
CA SER A 142 27.23 -3.56 7.80
C SER A 142 28.32 -4.43 8.47
N GLN A 143 29.07 -5.21 7.67
CA GLN A 143 30.16 -6.08 8.12
C GLN A 143 31.52 -5.39 8.08
N LEU A 144 31.62 -4.25 7.40
CA LEU A 144 32.85 -3.48 7.27
C LEU A 144 32.92 -2.41 8.37
N GLU A 145 34.14 -1.89 8.60
CA GLU A 145 34.33 -0.76 9.51
C GLU A 145 34.58 0.52 8.71
N PRO A 146 33.89 1.62 9.05
CA PRO A 146 34.18 2.94 8.47
C PRO A 146 35.64 3.35 8.73
N ALA A 147 36.23 4.03 7.75
CA ALA A 147 37.66 4.42 7.82
C ALA A 147 38.03 5.20 9.10
N ASN A 148 37.08 5.96 9.66
CA ASN A 148 37.27 6.78 10.84
C ASN A 148 36.55 6.29 12.08
N HIS A 149 36.13 5.01 12.08
CA HIS A 149 35.24 4.46 13.10
C HIS A 149 33.97 5.29 13.31
N ASP A 150 33.42 5.84 12.20
CA ASP A 150 32.19 6.63 12.22
C ASP A 150 30.98 5.74 12.52
N GLN A 151 30.66 5.67 13.82
CA GLN A 151 29.53 4.86 14.28
C GLN A 151 28.18 5.42 13.81
N ALA A 152 28.09 6.73 13.51
CA ALA A 152 26.86 7.32 12.99
C ALA A 152 26.60 6.86 11.55
N ALA A 153 27.64 6.84 10.70
CA ALA A 153 27.53 6.29 9.34
C ALA A 153 27.14 4.79 9.36
N LYS A 154 27.77 4.02 10.27
CA LYS A 154 27.43 2.60 10.44
C LYS A 154 26.00 2.40 10.96
N ALA A 155 25.54 3.24 11.88
CA ALA A 155 24.16 3.23 12.36
C ALA A 155 23.16 3.55 11.24
N GLN A 156 23.50 4.47 10.33
CA GLN A 156 22.67 4.79 9.17
C GLN A 156 22.50 3.58 8.25
N VAL A 157 23.55 2.81 7.99
CA VAL A 157 23.46 1.56 7.22
C VAL A 157 22.48 0.58 7.87
N TRP A 158 22.58 0.41 9.19
CA TRP A 158 21.67 -0.48 9.92
C TRP A 158 20.22 0.02 9.94
N ARG A 159 19.97 1.35 10.00
CA ARG A 159 18.61 1.93 9.87
C ARG A 159 18.03 1.64 8.50
N SER A 160 18.82 1.83 7.45
CA SER A 160 18.38 1.55 6.08
C SER A 160 18.10 0.07 5.84
N LEU A 161 18.92 -0.83 6.41
CA LEU A 161 18.64 -2.27 6.40
C LEU A 161 17.32 -2.58 7.12
N ALA A 162 17.08 -2.00 8.30
CA ALA A 162 15.84 -2.20 9.03
C ALA A 162 14.62 -1.79 8.20
N GLN A 163 14.70 -0.67 7.50
CA GLN A 163 13.63 -0.19 6.63
C GLN A 163 13.38 -1.11 5.44
N LEU A 164 14.43 -1.60 4.77
CA LEU A 164 14.31 -2.54 3.65
C LEU A 164 13.75 -3.90 4.08
N GLN A 165 14.14 -4.38 5.26
CA GLN A 165 13.72 -5.67 5.81
C GLN A 165 12.29 -5.65 6.35
N LEU A 166 11.73 -4.48 6.66
CA LEU A 166 10.44 -4.34 7.33
C LEU A 166 9.32 -5.14 6.67
N ALA A 167 9.23 -5.12 5.35
CA ALA A 167 8.15 -5.79 4.62
C ALA A 167 8.36 -7.30 4.45
N SER A 168 9.61 -7.77 4.41
CA SER A 168 9.95 -9.17 4.11
C SER A 168 10.32 -9.99 5.34
N ASP A 169 10.99 -9.36 6.31
CA ASP A 169 11.45 -9.99 7.56
C ASP A 169 11.44 -8.95 8.71
N PRO A 170 10.28 -8.72 9.34
CA PRO A 170 10.17 -7.77 10.46
C PRO A 170 11.07 -8.12 11.65
N ALA A 171 11.39 -9.40 11.86
CA ALA A 171 12.28 -9.82 12.93
C ALA A 171 13.73 -9.39 12.65
N ALA A 172 14.21 -9.55 11.41
CA ALA A 172 15.50 -9.02 10.98
C ALA A 172 15.52 -7.49 11.06
N ALA A 173 14.44 -6.81 10.65
CA ALA A 173 14.31 -5.35 10.77
C ALA A 173 14.49 -4.88 12.22
N LYS A 174 13.86 -5.56 13.19
CA LYS A 174 14.02 -5.27 14.63
C LYS A 174 15.50 -5.39 15.06
N GLN A 175 16.18 -6.45 14.63
CA GLN A 175 17.60 -6.65 14.97
C GLN A 175 18.49 -5.57 14.36
N SER A 176 18.24 -5.20 13.10
CA SER A 176 18.99 -4.16 12.41
C SER A 176 18.82 -2.79 13.09
N LEU A 177 17.58 -2.41 13.44
CA LEU A 177 17.33 -1.17 14.15
C LEU A 177 17.98 -1.16 15.55
N LEU A 178 17.90 -2.27 16.29
CA LEU A 178 18.59 -2.38 17.59
C LEU A 178 20.09 -2.18 17.47
N LYS A 179 20.73 -2.72 16.43
CA LYS A 179 22.17 -2.49 16.18
C LYS A 179 22.47 -1.02 15.89
N ALA A 180 21.62 -0.36 15.09
CA ALA A 180 21.77 1.06 14.83
C ALA A 180 21.75 1.90 16.13
N LEU A 181 20.77 1.66 16.99
CA LEU A 181 20.60 2.37 18.26
C LEU A 181 21.72 2.06 19.28
N GLN A 182 22.28 0.85 19.25
CA GLN A 182 23.42 0.48 20.09
C GLN A 182 24.72 1.17 19.69
N LEU A 183 24.92 1.45 18.40
CA LEU A 183 26.12 2.13 17.90
C LEU A 183 26.18 3.59 18.33
N VAL A 184 25.05 4.26 18.45
CA VAL A 184 24.95 5.67 18.85
C VAL A 184 23.86 5.81 19.94
N PRO A 185 24.15 5.47 21.20
CA PRO A 185 23.19 5.54 22.28
C PRO A 185 22.63 6.95 22.49
N GLY A 186 21.32 7.05 22.66
CA GLY A 186 20.63 8.33 22.88
C GLY A 186 20.43 9.17 21.62
N SER A 187 20.66 8.60 20.44
CA SER A 187 20.43 9.25 19.15
C SER A 187 19.13 8.80 18.48
N ASP A 188 18.22 8.19 19.23
CA ASP A 188 16.91 7.80 18.70
C ASP A 188 16.17 9.05 18.22
N THR A 189 15.97 9.10 16.93
CA THR A 189 15.25 10.17 16.25
C THR A 189 13.75 9.89 16.26
N PRO A 190 12.88 10.89 16.02
CA PRO A 190 11.45 10.63 15.79
C PRO A 190 11.20 9.58 14.69
N ALA A 191 12.03 9.57 13.63
CA ALA A 191 11.98 8.58 12.57
C ALA A 191 12.32 7.16 13.05
N ASP A 192 13.30 7.00 13.94
CA ASP A 192 13.61 5.70 14.56
C ASP A 192 12.45 5.17 15.41
N LEU A 193 11.76 6.07 16.10
CA LEU A 193 10.56 5.71 16.89
C LEU A 193 9.39 5.32 16.00
N VAL A 194 9.20 6.01 14.86
CA VAL A 194 8.20 5.61 13.85
C VAL A 194 8.54 4.23 13.28
N LEU A 195 9.79 4.01 12.90
CA LEU A 195 10.24 2.71 12.39
C LEU A 195 10.09 1.60 13.44
N THR A 196 10.34 1.91 14.72
CA THR A 196 10.10 0.98 15.84
C THR A 196 8.62 0.58 15.90
N GLY A 197 7.71 1.55 15.77
CA GLY A 197 6.28 1.31 15.73
C GLY A 197 5.86 0.44 14.55
N GLN A 198 6.36 0.74 13.36
CA GLN A 198 6.10 -0.05 12.14
C GLN A 198 6.59 -1.49 12.27
N ILE A 199 7.78 -1.69 12.83
CA ILE A 199 8.34 -3.02 13.11
C ILE A 199 7.47 -3.77 14.13
N ALA A 200 6.99 -3.10 15.16
CA ALA A 200 6.13 -3.70 16.17
C ALA A 200 4.78 -4.11 15.55
N GLU A 201 4.17 -3.27 14.70
CA GLU A 201 2.97 -3.64 13.96
C GLU A 201 3.19 -4.88 13.05
N ALA A 202 4.29 -4.91 12.33
CA ALA A 202 4.62 -6.02 11.44
C ALA A 202 4.89 -7.35 12.18
N ASN A 203 5.30 -7.24 13.46
CA ASN A 203 5.45 -8.40 14.36
C ASN A 203 4.17 -8.72 15.17
N ASP A 204 3.05 -8.05 14.88
CA ASP A 204 1.76 -8.19 15.58
C ASP A 204 1.81 -7.84 17.08
N ASP A 205 2.60 -6.83 17.42
CA ASP A 205 2.84 -6.28 18.77
C ASP A 205 2.19 -4.88 18.89
N PRO A 206 0.86 -4.78 18.97
CA PRO A 206 0.16 -3.50 18.90
C PRO A 206 0.45 -2.57 20.09
N ASP A 207 0.73 -3.10 21.28
CA ASP A 207 1.01 -2.29 22.46
C ASP A 207 2.40 -1.62 22.38
N ASP A 208 3.40 -2.34 21.86
CA ASP A 208 4.72 -1.78 21.58
C ASP A 208 4.63 -0.75 20.46
N ALA A 209 3.82 -0.99 19.42
CA ALA A 209 3.58 -0.05 18.34
C ALA A 209 2.98 1.26 18.84
N ILE A 210 1.91 1.20 19.64
CA ILE A 210 1.27 2.38 20.25
C ILE A 210 2.29 3.16 21.07
N THR A 211 3.06 2.47 21.91
CA THR A 211 4.08 3.10 22.76
C THR A 211 5.13 3.83 21.93
N ALA A 212 5.61 3.21 20.87
CA ALA A 212 6.62 3.80 19.99
C ALA A 212 6.08 5.03 19.24
N TYR A 213 4.88 4.95 18.67
CA TYR A 213 4.27 6.09 17.99
C TYR A 213 3.93 7.25 18.94
N GLN A 214 3.48 6.95 20.16
CA GLN A 214 3.24 7.99 21.16
C GLN A 214 4.55 8.70 21.56
N ARG A 215 5.64 7.97 21.70
CA ARG A 215 6.98 8.57 21.92
C ARG A 215 7.42 9.41 20.73
N ALA A 216 7.16 8.95 19.50
CA ALA A 216 7.45 9.72 18.29
C ALA A 216 6.67 11.04 18.28
N LEU A 217 5.38 11.01 18.59
CA LEU A 217 4.52 12.21 18.68
C LEU A 217 4.89 13.14 19.85
N ALA A 218 5.43 12.59 20.94
CA ALA A 218 5.96 13.42 22.02
C ALA A 218 7.24 14.17 21.63
N ALA A 219 8.07 13.56 20.80
CA ALA A 219 9.29 14.16 20.26
C ALA A 219 9.01 15.10 19.08
N ASP A 220 8.10 14.71 18.18
CA ASP A 220 7.61 15.51 17.06
C ASP A 220 6.08 15.44 16.96
N PRO A 221 5.37 16.42 17.53
CA PRO A 221 3.90 16.49 17.45
C PRO A 221 3.36 16.75 16.04
N GLY A 222 4.23 16.95 15.05
CA GLY A 222 3.90 17.16 13.64
C GLY A 222 4.08 15.92 12.78
N SER A 223 4.61 14.83 13.34
CA SER A 223 4.91 13.63 12.56
C SER A 223 3.67 13.00 11.95
N ALA A 224 3.50 13.13 10.63
CA ALA A 224 2.44 12.50 9.87
C ALA A 224 2.53 10.97 9.95
N GLY A 225 3.76 10.44 9.85
CA GLY A 225 4.02 9.00 9.93
C GLY A 225 3.64 8.40 11.29
N ALA A 226 3.99 9.07 12.40
CA ALA A 226 3.61 8.62 13.73
C ALA A 226 2.09 8.67 13.95
N THR A 227 1.43 9.75 13.48
CA THR A 227 -0.03 9.87 13.58
C THR A 227 -0.72 8.78 12.75
N SER A 228 -0.27 8.58 11.52
CA SER A 228 -0.80 7.55 10.62
C SER A 228 -0.68 6.15 11.23
N GLY A 229 0.51 5.80 11.75
CA GLY A 229 0.74 4.51 12.39
C GLY A 229 -0.13 4.32 13.64
N LEU A 230 -0.16 5.31 14.54
CA LEU A 230 -0.99 5.23 15.75
C LEU A 230 -2.48 5.08 15.42
N ALA A 231 -2.98 5.88 14.47
CA ALA A 231 -4.37 5.80 14.03
C ALA A 231 -4.70 4.43 13.42
N HIS A 232 -3.79 3.87 12.62
CA HIS A 232 -3.95 2.54 12.03
C HIS A 232 -4.08 1.45 13.12
N VAL A 233 -3.20 1.45 14.11
CA VAL A 233 -3.28 0.48 15.22
C VAL A 233 -4.57 0.63 16.01
N LEU A 234 -4.98 1.88 16.32
CA LEU A 234 -6.23 2.16 17.03
C LEU A 234 -7.46 1.68 16.26
N LEU A 235 -7.49 1.87 14.92
CA LEU A 235 -8.56 1.35 14.08
C LEU A 235 -8.61 -0.18 14.06
N ARG A 236 -7.45 -0.86 13.99
CA ARG A 236 -7.38 -2.33 14.13
C ARG A 236 -7.91 -2.80 15.49
N GLN A 237 -7.69 -2.04 16.56
CA GLN A 237 -8.24 -2.29 17.89
C GLN A 237 -9.70 -1.88 18.04
N LYS A 238 -10.37 -1.41 16.97
CA LYS A 238 -11.76 -0.91 16.99
C LYS A 238 -11.97 0.29 17.94
N LYS A 239 -10.99 1.19 17.99
CA LYS A 239 -10.99 2.41 18.78
C LYS A 239 -10.97 3.66 17.90
N PRO A 240 -11.93 3.85 16.96
CA PRO A 240 -11.90 5.00 16.04
C PRO A 240 -12.00 6.33 16.80
N GLN A 241 -12.70 6.39 17.92
CA GLN A 241 -12.86 7.62 18.73
C GLN A 241 -11.52 8.14 19.31
N GLU A 242 -10.54 7.25 19.48
CA GLU A 242 -9.20 7.66 19.90
C GLU A 242 -8.35 8.10 18.71
N ALA A 243 -8.58 7.56 17.50
CA ALA A 243 -7.86 7.89 16.28
C ALA A 243 -8.30 9.24 15.68
N GLU A 244 -9.60 9.55 15.70
CA GLU A 244 -10.18 10.73 15.06
C GLU A 244 -9.49 12.05 15.46
N PRO A 245 -9.35 12.41 16.75
CA PRO A 245 -8.76 13.68 17.15
C PRO A 245 -7.28 13.80 16.73
N LEU A 246 -6.54 12.70 16.69
CA LEU A 246 -5.15 12.68 16.24
C LEU A 246 -5.05 13.01 14.75
N LEU A 247 -5.88 12.36 13.93
CA LEU A 247 -5.92 12.58 12.49
C LEU A 247 -6.36 14.00 12.14
N ARG A 248 -7.38 14.54 12.83
CA ARG A 248 -7.81 15.93 12.63
C ARG A 248 -6.70 16.92 12.94
N ALA A 249 -5.97 16.72 14.03
CA ALA A 249 -4.85 17.59 14.42
C ALA A 249 -3.69 17.52 13.39
N ALA A 250 -3.40 16.34 12.86
CA ALA A 250 -2.36 16.16 11.85
C ALA A 250 -2.76 16.79 10.51
N ILE A 251 -4.01 16.64 10.05
CA ILE A 251 -4.50 17.23 8.79
C ILE A 251 -4.47 18.75 8.81
N VAL A 252 -4.61 19.39 9.97
CA VAL A 252 -4.44 20.86 10.08
C VAL A 252 -3.02 21.28 9.68
N LYS A 253 -2.02 20.45 9.96
CA LYS A 253 -0.60 20.70 9.62
C LYS A 253 -0.24 20.22 8.21
N HIS A 254 -0.86 19.14 7.78
CA HIS A 254 -0.61 18.45 6.50
C HIS A 254 -1.92 18.29 5.71
N PRO A 255 -2.56 19.38 5.24
CA PRO A 255 -3.89 19.34 4.64
C PRO A 255 -3.95 18.62 3.29
N GLU A 256 -2.80 18.45 2.63
CA GLU A 256 -2.67 17.78 1.33
C GLU A 256 -2.24 16.30 1.46
N ASP A 257 -2.01 15.81 2.68
CA ASP A 257 -1.63 14.42 2.89
C ASP A 257 -2.83 13.50 2.67
N ALA A 258 -2.84 12.87 1.50
CA ALA A 258 -3.90 11.95 1.09
C ALA A 258 -4.06 10.76 2.03
N GLY A 259 -2.96 10.29 2.63
CA GLY A 259 -2.97 9.17 3.57
C GLY A 259 -3.71 9.51 4.86
N LEU A 260 -3.40 10.65 5.48
CA LEU A 260 -4.07 11.10 6.71
C LEU A 260 -5.56 11.37 6.46
N VAL A 261 -5.89 12.03 5.34
CA VAL A 261 -7.29 12.31 4.98
C VAL A 261 -8.07 11.02 4.72
N ALA A 262 -7.46 10.06 4.03
CA ALA A 262 -8.05 8.75 3.78
C ALA A 262 -8.30 7.97 5.08
N GLN A 263 -7.35 8.00 6.02
CA GLN A 263 -7.52 7.40 7.33
C GLN A 263 -8.61 8.09 8.16
N LEU A 264 -8.72 9.43 8.12
CA LEU A 264 -9.81 10.15 8.77
C LEU A 264 -11.16 9.73 8.18
N ALA A 265 -11.27 9.65 6.86
CA ALA A 265 -12.50 9.20 6.21
C ALA A 265 -12.88 7.77 6.62
N THR A 266 -11.89 6.87 6.71
CA THR A 266 -12.09 5.49 7.19
C THR A 266 -12.53 5.47 8.66
N THR A 267 -11.93 6.32 9.49
CA THR A 267 -12.27 6.47 10.92
C THR A 267 -13.70 6.94 11.08
N LEU A 268 -14.08 8.01 10.37
CA LEU A 268 -15.44 8.56 10.38
C LEU A 268 -16.48 7.53 9.91
N SER A 269 -16.16 6.75 8.88
CA SER A 269 -17.03 5.67 8.42
C SER A 269 -17.18 4.55 9.47
N ALA A 270 -16.09 4.22 10.17
CA ALA A 270 -16.15 3.23 11.26
C ALA A 270 -17.01 3.71 12.45
N GLU A 271 -17.18 5.01 12.63
CA GLU A 271 -18.07 5.64 13.59
C GLU A 271 -19.51 5.78 13.10
N GLY A 272 -19.76 5.47 11.82
CA GLY A 272 -21.06 5.67 11.16
C GLY A 272 -21.28 7.11 10.69
N ASN A 273 -20.24 7.94 10.65
CA ASN A 273 -20.28 9.33 10.19
C ASN A 273 -19.93 9.44 8.69
N ASP A 274 -20.65 8.67 7.86
CA ASP A 274 -20.38 8.60 6.41
C ASP A 274 -20.55 9.96 5.70
N ALA A 275 -21.43 10.83 6.17
CA ALA A 275 -21.64 12.14 5.56
C ALA A 275 -20.38 13.02 5.65
N GLU A 276 -19.71 13.03 6.79
CA GLU A 276 -18.47 13.78 6.97
C GLU A 276 -17.29 13.10 6.26
N ALA A 277 -17.25 11.77 6.25
CA ALA A 277 -16.28 11.01 5.47
C ALA A 277 -16.33 11.37 3.99
N ILE A 278 -17.53 11.43 3.40
CA ILE A 278 -17.75 11.86 2.00
C ILE A 278 -17.25 13.29 1.81
N THR A 279 -17.65 14.24 2.68
CA THR A 279 -17.22 15.64 2.56
C THR A 279 -15.69 15.78 2.61
N THR A 280 -15.05 14.97 3.44
CA THR A 280 -13.59 14.94 3.60
C THR A 280 -12.91 14.42 2.33
N LEU A 281 -13.43 13.33 1.76
CA LEU A 281 -12.93 12.76 0.51
C LEU A 281 -13.23 13.63 -0.71
N GLU A 282 -14.38 14.32 -0.75
CA GLU A 282 -14.71 15.28 -1.83
C GLU A 282 -13.68 16.42 -1.90
N LYS A 283 -13.29 16.97 -0.76
CA LYS A 283 -12.24 18.01 -0.69
C LYS A 283 -10.89 17.48 -1.20
N LEU A 284 -10.50 16.28 -0.76
CA LEU A 284 -9.25 15.70 -1.20
C LEU A 284 -9.27 15.38 -2.69
N HIS A 285 -10.39 14.84 -3.20
CA HIS A 285 -10.55 14.59 -4.64
C HIS A 285 -10.46 15.87 -5.49
N GLN A 286 -10.98 16.99 -4.99
CA GLN A 286 -10.83 18.30 -5.66
C GLN A 286 -9.36 18.75 -5.73
N LEU A 287 -8.56 18.48 -4.69
CA LEU A 287 -7.13 18.80 -4.68
C LEU A 287 -6.30 17.83 -5.53
N GLN A 288 -6.72 16.57 -5.57
CA GLN A 288 -6.00 15.47 -6.23
C GLN A 288 -6.92 14.66 -7.17
N PRO A 289 -7.50 15.26 -8.24
CA PRO A 289 -8.48 14.58 -9.07
C PRO A 289 -7.94 13.35 -9.81
N ALA A 290 -6.64 13.30 -10.08
CA ALA A 290 -5.98 12.17 -10.72
C ALA A 290 -5.63 11.02 -9.74
N ASN A 291 -5.86 11.18 -8.43
CA ASN A 291 -5.57 10.15 -7.44
C ASN A 291 -6.70 9.09 -7.43
N THR A 292 -6.46 7.99 -8.13
CA THR A 292 -7.43 6.90 -8.29
C THR A 292 -7.80 6.22 -6.97
N ALA A 293 -6.92 6.23 -5.98
CA ALA A 293 -7.22 5.68 -4.66
C ALA A 293 -8.27 6.53 -3.94
N VAL A 294 -8.13 7.86 -3.99
CA VAL A 294 -9.12 8.81 -3.43
C VAL A 294 -10.46 8.69 -4.15
N SER A 295 -10.45 8.63 -5.48
CA SER A 295 -11.66 8.43 -6.28
C SER A 295 -12.37 7.12 -5.93
N GLY A 296 -11.62 6.04 -5.74
CA GLY A 296 -12.15 4.75 -5.31
C GLY A 296 -12.78 4.80 -3.91
N MET A 297 -12.11 5.43 -2.94
CA MET A 297 -12.63 5.59 -1.57
C MET A 297 -13.91 6.44 -1.53
N LEU A 298 -13.93 7.54 -2.29
CA LEU A 298 -15.11 8.40 -2.39
C LEU A 298 -16.28 7.66 -3.03
N ALA A 299 -16.01 6.91 -4.09
CA ALA A 299 -17.02 6.10 -4.76
C ALA A 299 -17.59 5.00 -3.85
N ASP A 300 -16.73 4.31 -3.08
CA ASP A 300 -17.15 3.33 -2.08
C ASP A 300 -18.06 3.96 -1.01
N ALA A 301 -17.69 5.14 -0.50
CA ALA A 301 -18.52 5.88 0.44
C ALA A 301 -19.88 6.26 -0.15
N TYR A 302 -19.94 6.66 -1.42
CA TYR A 302 -21.20 6.90 -2.11
C TYR A 302 -22.03 5.63 -2.31
N LEU A 303 -21.40 4.50 -2.65
CA LEU A 303 -22.11 3.22 -2.78
C LEU A 303 -22.74 2.79 -1.45
N ARG A 304 -21.99 2.87 -0.35
CA ARG A 304 -22.49 2.54 0.99
C ARG A 304 -23.67 3.43 1.43
N THR A 305 -23.62 4.70 1.06
CA THR A 305 -24.70 5.66 1.40
C THR A 305 -25.86 5.66 0.40
N GLY A 306 -25.85 4.77 -0.59
CA GLY A 306 -26.93 4.60 -1.56
C GLY A 306 -26.96 5.68 -2.65
N ALA A 307 -25.81 6.24 -3.01
CA ALA A 307 -25.64 7.22 -4.07
C ALA A 307 -24.80 6.70 -5.26
N PRO A 308 -25.20 5.59 -5.91
CA PRO A 308 -24.44 4.97 -7.00
C PRO A 308 -24.29 5.87 -8.23
N ASP A 309 -25.21 6.80 -8.44
CA ASP A 309 -25.13 7.76 -9.54
C ASP A 309 -23.93 8.71 -9.40
N LYS A 310 -23.49 8.99 -8.16
CA LYS A 310 -22.29 9.77 -7.88
C LYS A 310 -21.01 8.91 -7.94
N ALA A 311 -21.11 7.64 -7.58
CA ALA A 311 -19.99 6.72 -7.61
C ALA A 311 -19.56 6.35 -9.04
N ALA A 312 -20.53 6.09 -9.94
CA ALA A 312 -20.26 5.58 -11.29
C ALA A 312 -19.29 6.45 -12.11
N PRO A 313 -19.41 7.78 -12.21
CA PRO A 313 -18.49 8.61 -12.97
C PRO A 313 -17.06 8.59 -12.40
N LEU A 314 -16.91 8.63 -11.08
CA LEU A 314 -15.60 8.56 -10.41
C LEU A 314 -14.89 7.23 -10.70
N LEU A 315 -15.63 6.13 -10.64
CA LEU A 315 -15.11 4.80 -10.92
C LEU A 315 -14.77 4.61 -12.41
N ALA A 316 -15.57 5.21 -13.30
CA ALA A 316 -15.30 5.18 -14.74
C ALA A 316 -13.93 5.84 -15.04
N GLU A 317 -13.66 7.01 -14.46
CA GLU A 317 -12.38 7.70 -14.60
C GLU A 317 -11.23 6.93 -13.94
N ALA A 318 -11.42 6.41 -12.73
CA ALA A 318 -10.43 5.62 -12.03
C ALA A 318 -10.04 4.34 -12.79
N VAL A 319 -11.02 3.66 -13.42
CA VAL A 319 -10.79 2.48 -14.27
C VAL A 319 -10.04 2.84 -15.56
N GLN A 320 -10.21 4.05 -16.11
CA GLN A 320 -9.41 4.49 -17.26
C GLN A 320 -7.93 4.68 -16.89
N ALA A 321 -7.67 5.23 -15.73
CA ALA A 321 -6.30 5.43 -15.23
C ALA A 321 -5.63 4.12 -14.75
N ALA A 322 -6.42 3.18 -14.20
CA ALA A 322 -5.93 1.89 -13.70
C ALA A 322 -6.76 0.72 -14.27
N PRO A 323 -6.61 0.40 -15.58
CA PRO A 323 -7.54 -0.47 -16.32
C PRO A 323 -7.56 -1.94 -15.89
N ASN A 324 -6.56 -2.39 -15.14
CA ASN A 324 -6.45 -3.77 -14.64
C ASN A 324 -6.61 -3.87 -13.12
N ASN A 325 -7.03 -2.80 -12.45
CA ASN A 325 -7.30 -2.84 -11.02
C ASN A 325 -8.63 -3.56 -10.77
N ALA A 326 -8.57 -4.81 -10.30
CA ALA A 326 -9.73 -5.67 -10.10
C ALA A 326 -10.76 -5.05 -9.14
N ARG A 327 -10.33 -4.38 -8.08
CA ARG A 327 -11.21 -3.72 -7.12
C ARG A 327 -12.00 -2.59 -7.77
N LEU A 328 -11.32 -1.65 -8.44
CA LEU A 328 -12.00 -0.54 -9.13
C LEU A 328 -12.98 -1.03 -10.20
N LEU A 329 -12.62 -2.10 -10.92
CA LEU A 329 -13.51 -2.73 -11.89
C LEU A 329 -14.73 -3.34 -11.21
N THR A 330 -14.57 -4.00 -10.07
CA THR A 330 -15.67 -4.58 -9.30
C THR A 330 -16.61 -3.49 -8.79
N ASP A 331 -16.07 -2.45 -8.16
CA ASP A 331 -16.86 -1.32 -7.63
C ASP A 331 -17.60 -0.59 -8.75
N TYR A 332 -16.96 -0.42 -9.92
CA TYR A 332 -17.61 0.16 -11.10
C TYR A 332 -18.74 -0.73 -11.62
N GLY A 333 -18.50 -2.02 -11.76
CA GLY A 333 -19.53 -2.97 -12.14
C GLY A 333 -20.72 -2.98 -11.17
N GLN A 334 -20.46 -2.91 -9.87
CA GLN A 334 -21.51 -2.79 -8.85
C GLN A 334 -22.30 -1.49 -8.99
N SER A 335 -21.63 -0.36 -9.21
CA SER A 335 -22.33 0.92 -9.41
C SER A 335 -23.24 0.88 -10.64
N LEU A 336 -22.81 0.23 -11.72
CA LEU A 336 -23.60 0.03 -12.92
C LEU A 336 -24.82 -0.90 -12.65
N ILE A 337 -24.65 -1.92 -11.82
CA ILE A 337 -25.76 -2.78 -11.37
C ILE A 337 -26.78 -1.95 -10.57
N TYR A 338 -26.35 -1.16 -9.61
CA TYR A 338 -27.22 -0.31 -8.80
C TYR A 338 -27.98 0.71 -9.65
N THR A 339 -27.35 1.26 -10.67
CA THR A 339 -27.98 2.17 -11.66
C THR A 339 -28.74 1.42 -12.76
N LYS A 340 -28.89 0.08 -12.66
CA LYS A 340 -29.59 -0.81 -13.60
C LYS A 340 -29.01 -0.82 -15.02
N GLN A 341 -27.74 -0.51 -15.16
CA GLN A 341 -27.02 -0.55 -16.43
C GLN A 341 -26.37 -1.94 -16.62
N PHE A 342 -27.18 -3.01 -16.57
CA PHE A 342 -26.70 -4.40 -16.52
C PHE A 342 -25.84 -4.78 -17.73
N ALA A 343 -26.21 -4.35 -18.93
CA ALA A 343 -25.44 -4.63 -20.14
C ALA A 343 -24.05 -3.96 -20.12
N ALA A 344 -23.92 -2.80 -19.49
CA ALA A 344 -22.64 -2.13 -19.31
C ALA A 344 -21.82 -2.75 -18.17
N ALA A 345 -22.46 -3.30 -17.14
CA ALA A 345 -21.81 -3.95 -16.02
C ALA A 345 -21.05 -5.23 -16.42
N VAL A 346 -21.62 -6.03 -17.33
CA VAL A 346 -21.06 -7.32 -17.74
C VAL A 346 -19.60 -7.21 -18.19
N PRO A 347 -19.21 -6.44 -19.22
CA PRO A 347 -17.84 -6.39 -19.69
C PRO A 347 -16.86 -5.83 -18.66
N VAL A 348 -17.31 -4.99 -17.73
CA VAL A 348 -16.49 -4.45 -16.64
C VAL A 348 -16.20 -5.53 -15.62
N LEU A 349 -17.22 -6.28 -15.20
CA LEU A 349 -17.07 -7.36 -14.23
C LEU A 349 -16.33 -8.58 -14.81
N GLU A 350 -16.46 -8.86 -16.12
CA GLU A 350 -15.62 -9.87 -16.79
C GLU A 350 -14.13 -9.50 -16.70
N ARG A 351 -13.79 -8.23 -16.90
CA ARG A 351 -12.43 -7.75 -16.72
C ARG A 351 -11.98 -7.87 -15.27
N ALA A 352 -12.84 -7.57 -14.30
CA ALA A 352 -12.53 -7.75 -12.87
C ALA A 352 -12.22 -9.22 -12.55
N ALA A 353 -13.07 -10.14 -12.99
CA ALA A 353 -12.90 -11.58 -12.81
C ALA A 353 -11.65 -12.14 -13.54
N ALA A 354 -11.30 -11.56 -14.69
CA ALA A 354 -10.08 -11.92 -15.42
C ALA A 354 -8.80 -11.42 -14.71
N ALA A 355 -8.84 -10.21 -14.15
CA ALA A 355 -7.72 -9.64 -13.39
C ALA A 355 -7.51 -10.37 -12.05
N GLU A 356 -8.59 -10.78 -11.39
CA GLU A 356 -8.57 -11.52 -10.13
C GLU A 356 -9.57 -12.67 -10.15
N PRO A 357 -9.18 -13.88 -10.60
CA PRO A 357 -10.09 -15.03 -10.74
C PRO A 357 -10.74 -15.50 -9.42
N LYS A 358 -10.18 -15.12 -8.27
CA LYS A 358 -10.73 -15.41 -6.94
C LYS A 358 -11.64 -14.29 -6.39
N ASN A 359 -11.97 -13.30 -7.20
CA ASN A 359 -12.87 -12.22 -6.81
C ASN A 359 -14.33 -12.72 -6.83
N GLU A 360 -14.83 -13.08 -5.66
CA GLU A 360 -16.19 -13.62 -5.49
C GLU A 360 -17.28 -12.60 -5.82
N GLU A 361 -17.01 -11.30 -5.55
CA GLU A 361 -17.95 -10.20 -5.79
C GLU A 361 -18.14 -9.96 -7.29
N ALA A 362 -17.05 -10.02 -8.07
CA ALA A 362 -17.12 -9.89 -9.52
C ALA A 362 -17.97 -11.02 -10.14
N TRP A 363 -17.76 -12.26 -9.71
CA TRP A 363 -18.56 -13.40 -10.18
C TRP A 363 -20.02 -13.31 -9.71
N GLY A 364 -20.28 -12.85 -8.49
CA GLY A 364 -21.65 -12.59 -7.99
C GLY A 364 -22.36 -11.51 -8.78
N GLY A 365 -21.66 -10.40 -9.07
CA GLY A 365 -22.15 -9.31 -9.90
C GLY A 365 -22.47 -9.74 -11.33
N LEU A 366 -21.60 -10.56 -11.96
CA LEU A 366 -21.83 -11.14 -13.28
C LEU A 366 -23.09 -12.00 -13.29
N ALA A 367 -23.23 -12.93 -12.34
CA ALA A 367 -24.40 -13.78 -12.23
C ALA A 367 -25.68 -12.94 -12.10
N PHE A 368 -25.65 -11.90 -11.29
CA PHE A 368 -26.79 -10.99 -11.13
C PHE A 368 -27.06 -10.19 -12.40
N ALA A 369 -26.06 -9.59 -13.03
CA ALA A 369 -26.25 -8.82 -14.26
C ALA A 369 -26.80 -9.69 -15.39
N HIS A 370 -26.25 -10.90 -15.58
CA HIS A 370 -26.75 -11.87 -16.56
C HIS A 370 -28.19 -12.33 -16.26
N SER A 371 -28.55 -12.48 -14.97
CA SER A 371 -29.95 -12.82 -14.60
C SER A 371 -30.93 -11.73 -15.00
N GLN A 372 -30.56 -10.45 -14.83
CA GLN A 372 -31.37 -9.31 -15.23
C GLN A 372 -31.47 -9.16 -16.77
N LEU A 373 -30.50 -9.73 -17.49
CA LEU A 373 -30.49 -9.80 -18.96
C LEU A 373 -31.13 -11.09 -19.52
N HIS A 374 -31.68 -11.95 -18.64
CA HIS A 374 -32.27 -13.26 -19.00
C HIS A 374 -31.28 -14.20 -19.72
N GLN A 375 -30.01 -14.14 -19.35
CA GLN A 375 -28.94 -14.97 -19.90
C GLN A 375 -28.62 -16.14 -18.97
N ASP A 376 -29.63 -16.99 -18.71
CA ASP A 376 -29.61 -18.02 -17.68
C ASP A 376 -28.42 -19.00 -17.78
N GLN A 377 -27.95 -19.32 -18.99
CA GLN A 377 -26.77 -20.16 -19.18
C GLN A 377 -25.50 -19.51 -18.68
N GLN A 378 -25.37 -18.17 -18.80
CA GLN A 378 -24.23 -17.44 -18.28
C GLN A 378 -24.30 -17.33 -16.75
N VAL A 379 -25.51 -17.11 -16.21
CA VAL A 379 -25.72 -17.12 -14.74
C VAL A 379 -25.17 -18.40 -14.12
N LEU A 380 -25.51 -19.58 -14.70
CA LEU A 380 -25.04 -20.86 -14.19
C LEU A 380 -23.52 -20.99 -14.25
N LYS A 381 -22.85 -20.44 -15.28
CA LYS A 381 -21.40 -20.44 -15.40
C LYS A 381 -20.74 -19.55 -14.33
N ASP A 382 -21.28 -18.36 -14.13
CA ASP A 382 -20.75 -17.39 -13.18
C ASP A 382 -20.90 -17.88 -11.73
N LEU A 383 -22.07 -18.42 -11.40
CA LEU A 383 -22.32 -19.03 -10.11
C LEU A 383 -21.41 -20.25 -9.87
N ALA A 384 -21.15 -21.06 -10.90
CA ALA A 384 -20.23 -22.19 -10.80
C ALA A 384 -18.76 -21.73 -10.58
N ALA A 385 -18.36 -20.59 -11.15
CA ALA A 385 -17.07 -19.99 -10.89
C ALA A 385 -16.99 -19.46 -9.45
N ARG A 386 -18.01 -18.74 -8.99
CA ARG A 386 -18.11 -18.22 -7.62
C ARG A 386 -18.12 -19.34 -6.57
N GLN A 387 -18.82 -20.44 -6.81
CA GLN A 387 -18.93 -21.58 -5.88
C GLN A 387 -17.58 -22.27 -5.60
N LYS A 388 -16.59 -22.14 -6.51
CA LYS A 388 -15.24 -22.64 -6.27
C LYS A 388 -14.46 -21.81 -5.26
N ILE A 389 -14.93 -20.59 -4.96
CA ILE A 389 -14.26 -19.62 -4.10
C ILE A 389 -14.93 -19.57 -2.73
N VAL A 390 -16.28 -19.51 -2.73
CA VAL A 390 -17.08 -19.31 -1.54
C VAL A 390 -18.38 -20.12 -1.62
N ALA A 391 -18.92 -20.50 -0.47
CA ALA A 391 -20.18 -21.22 -0.37
C ALA A 391 -21.38 -20.39 -0.92
N ASP A 392 -22.40 -21.08 -1.40
CA ASP A 392 -23.64 -20.44 -1.83
C ASP A 392 -24.35 -19.73 -0.67
N THR A 393 -24.83 -18.53 -0.96
CA THR A 393 -25.73 -17.79 -0.08
C THR A 393 -27.18 -18.05 -0.48
N PRO A 394 -28.20 -17.69 0.34
CA PRO A 394 -29.60 -17.80 -0.08
C PRO A 394 -29.86 -17.13 -1.43
N GLU A 395 -29.28 -15.95 -1.67
CA GLU A 395 -29.47 -15.20 -2.90
C GLU A 395 -28.93 -15.96 -4.12
N THR A 396 -27.73 -16.53 -4.00
CA THR A 396 -27.12 -17.30 -5.09
C THR A 396 -27.86 -18.62 -5.31
N LEU A 397 -28.36 -19.28 -4.25
CA LEU A 397 -29.20 -20.46 -4.37
C LEU A 397 -30.51 -20.16 -5.11
N PHE A 398 -31.07 -18.97 -4.88
CA PHE A 398 -32.27 -18.53 -5.60
C PHE A 398 -31.96 -18.24 -7.08
N LEU A 399 -30.80 -17.64 -7.39
CA LEU A 399 -30.37 -17.44 -8.78
C LEU A 399 -30.13 -18.77 -9.51
N TRP A 400 -29.49 -19.75 -8.84
CA TRP A 400 -29.37 -21.11 -9.37
C TRP A 400 -30.72 -21.70 -9.71
N ALA A 401 -31.69 -21.66 -8.75
CA ALA A 401 -33.00 -22.23 -8.89
C ALA A 401 -33.77 -21.61 -10.05
N THR A 402 -33.83 -20.27 -10.12
CA THR A 402 -34.57 -19.55 -11.17
C THR A 402 -33.94 -19.74 -12.54
N SER A 403 -32.63 -19.80 -12.65
CA SER A 403 -31.95 -20.04 -13.93
C SER A 403 -32.16 -21.46 -14.43
N TYR A 404 -32.09 -22.46 -13.57
CA TYR A 404 -32.45 -23.83 -13.98
C TYR A 404 -33.95 -23.95 -14.36
N ASP A 405 -34.81 -23.25 -13.65
CA ASP A 405 -36.25 -23.23 -13.95
C ASP A 405 -36.54 -22.60 -15.32
N ASN A 406 -35.93 -21.45 -15.61
CA ASN A 406 -36.04 -20.79 -16.92
C ASN A 406 -35.49 -21.67 -18.06
N LEU A 407 -34.50 -22.49 -17.80
CA LEU A 407 -33.91 -23.45 -18.74
C LEU A 407 -34.70 -24.79 -18.78
N HIS A 408 -35.84 -24.88 -18.10
CA HIS A 408 -36.67 -26.08 -18.00
C HIS A 408 -35.95 -27.32 -17.43
N GLN A 409 -34.94 -27.11 -16.62
CA GLN A 409 -34.21 -28.17 -15.93
C GLN A 409 -34.86 -28.45 -14.57
N VAL A 410 -36.01 -29.09 -14.60
CA VAL A 410 -36.93 -29.23 -13.46
C VAL A 410 -36.28 -29.82 -12.21
N THR A 411 -35.52 -30.89 -12.35
CA THR A 411 -34.90 -31.59 -11.20
C THR A 411 -33.89 -30.69 -10.49
N GLN A 412 -33.05 -29.99 -11.26
CA GLN A 412 -32.05 -29.08 -10.70
C GLN A 412 -32.75 -27.87 -10.05
N ALA A 413 -33.73 -27.28 -10.73
CA ALA A 413 -34.50 -26.15 -10.21
C ALA A 413 -35.15 -26.50 -8.87
N ALA A 414 -35.82 -27.64 -8.76
CA ALA A 414 -36.46 -28.09 -7.52
C ALA A 414 -35.43 -28.25 -6.39
N GLY A 415 -34.30 -28.94 -6.64
CA GLY A 415 -33.28 -29.12 -5.63
C GLY A 415 -32.65 -27.81 -5.14
N TYR A 416 -32.48 -26.81 -6.02
CA TYR A 416 -31.96 -25.50 -5.60
C TYR A 416 -33.02 -24.65 -4.88
N TYR A 417 -34.29 -24.71 -5.25
CA TYR A 417 -35.38 -24.08 -4.48
C TYR A 417 -35.49 -24.65 -3.07
N GLU A 418 -35.36 -25.97 -2.89
CA GLU A 418 -35.34 -26.60 -1.56
C GLU A 418 -34.16 -26.14 -0.73
N ARG A 419 -32.95 -26.11 -1.30
CA ARG A 419 -31.74 -25.59 -0.63
C ARG A 419 -31.89 -24.11 -0.27
N PHE A 420 -32.48 -23.30 -1.14
CA PHE A 420 -32.79 -21.91 -0.89
C PHE A 420 -33.70 -21.76 0.34
N LEU A 421 -34.85 -22.49 0.35
CA LEU A 421 -35.81 -22.44 1.44
C LEU A 421 -35.19 -22.85 2.80
N ALA A 422 -34.33 -23.84 2.78
CA ALA A 422 -33.61 -24.28 3.98
C ALA A 422 -32.61 -23.19 4.50
N ALA A 423 -32.00 -22.46 3.59
CA ALA A 423 -31.01 -21.42 3.94
C ALA A 423 -31.66 -20.05 4.26
N ALA A 424 -32.81 -19.73 3.64
CA ALA A 424 -33.48 -18.43 3.71
C ALA A 424 -34.03 -18.12 5.11
N ASN A 425 -34.53 -19.14 5.81
CA ASN A 425 -34.99 -19.07 7.20
C ASN A 425 -35.93 -17.88 7.51
N GLY A 426 -36.88 -17.58 6.62
CA GLY A 426 -37.88 -16.50 6.77
C GLY A 426 -37.38 -15.09 6.45
N LYS A 427 -36.13 -14.94 6.03
CA LYS A 427 -35.54 -13.62 5.74
C LYS A 427 -35.92 -13.06 4.36
N TYR A 428 -36.43 -13.90 3.47
CA TYR A 428 -36.75 -13.58 2.06
C TYR A 428 -38.23 -13.94 1.74
N PRO A 429 -39.23 -13.31 2.36
CA PRO A 429 -40.62 -13.77 2.29
C PRO A 429 -41.20 -13.82 0.88
N ASN A 430 -40.80 -12.93 -0.01
CA ASN A 430 -41.27 -12.91 -1.39
C ASN A 430 -40.67 -14.05 -2.23
N GLU A 431 -39.35 -14.22 -2.13
CA GLU A 431 -38.58 -15.24 -2.81
C GLU A 431 -38.91 -16.64 -2.26
N GLU A 432 -39.15 -16.76 -0.96
CA GLU A 432 -39.62 -18.00 -0.32
C GLU A 432 -41.02 -18.38 -0.79
N TRP A 433 -41.92 -17.40 -0.89
CA TRP A 433 -43.24 -17.64 -1.46
C TRP A 433 -43.16 -18.12 -2.91
N GLN A 434 -42.33 -17.46 -3.72
CA GLN A 434 -42.10 -17.84 -5.12
C GLN A 434 -41.52 -19.24 -5.23
N ALA A 435 -40.48 -19.57 -4.43
CA ALA A 435 -39.85 -20.87 -4.42
C ALA A 435 -40.85 -22.00 -4.08
N LYS A 436 -41.66 -21.82 -3.00
CA LYS A 436 -42.71 -22.77 -2.59
C LYS A 436 -43.72 -22.97 -3.71
N HIS A 437 -44.18 -21.90 -4.36
CA HIS A 437 -45.19 -21.99 -5.45
C HIS A 437 -44.61 -22.70 -6.68
N ARG A 438 -43.32 -22.43 -6.99
CA ARG A 438 -42.66 -23.12 -8.11
C ARG A 438 -42.47 -24.61 -7.84
N LEU A 439 -42.08 -25.01 -6.62
CA LEU A 439 -41.95 -26.42 -6.23
C LEU A 439 -43.26 -27.20 -6.43
N VAL A 440 -44.40 -26.61 -6.02
CA VAL A 440 -45.71 -27.22 -6.28
C VAL A 440 -45.96 -27.41 -7.79
N THR A 441 -45.65 -26.39 -8.60
CA THR A 441 -45.85 -26.42 -10.05
C THR A 441 -44.90 -27.42 -10.73
N LEU A 442 -43.69 -27.61 -10.21
CA LEU A 442 -42.71 -28.57 -10.70
C LEU A 442 -43.00 -30.02 -10.26
N GLY A 443 -44.08 -30.26 -9.49
CA GLY A 443 -44.48 -31.59 -9.01
C GLY A 443 -43.71 -32.05 -7.74
N HIS A 444 -43.03 -31.16 -7.06
CA HIS A 444 -42.36 -31.38 -5.76
C HIS A 444 -43.21 -30.72 -4.68
N SER A 445 -44.15 -31.46 -4.08
CA SER A 445 -44.87 -30.98 -2.88
C SER A 445 -44.12 -31.30 -1.63
N HIS A 446 -43.98 -30.32 -0.74
CA HIS A 446 -43.52 -30.51 0.65
C HIS A 446 -44.67 -31.05 1.51
#